data_ebdbd14f6ac5f462eb90e311a981d449
#
_entry.id   ebdbd14f6ac5f462eb90e311a981d449
#
_cell.length_a   1.000
_cell.length_b   1.000
_cell.length_c   1.000
_cell.angle_alpha   90.00
_cell.angle_beta   90.00
_cell.angle_gamma   90.00
#
_symmetry.space_group_name_H-M   'P 1'
#
loop_
_entity.id
_entity.type
_entity.pdbx_description
1 polymer ?
#
loop_
_entity_poly.entity_id
_entity_poly.type
_entity_poly.pdbx_seq_one_letter_code
_entity_poly.pdbx_strand_id
1 'polypeptide(L)'
;MPEHPAPIYIIKKKVNHAGHHGGAWKVAYADFVTAMMALFIVLWLLNSSEQVRKAVSAYFQDPSGSGAHSGSASTGTGETVSVNKDNMDKLKDKLEQAMKKSPEFEKLKDYIQMSVTGEGLRVEMMESEKGIFFDSGSGHPSQTGHDLILRLGEELKKLPNDLMIEGYTDSKPFSSTGDYSNWELSTDRANAARKLMEANGLPHGRIIEVRGFGDQRLRDKENPEAACNRRISVIVRYQDAPEPEPVKPAGHPKE
;
A
#
# COMPACT_ATOMS: atom_id res chain seq x y z
N MET A 1 -61.76 69.14 56.41
CA MET A 1 -62.24 68.20 55.35
C MET A 1 -61.19 67.12 55.20
N PRO A 2 -61.50 65.89 55.44
CA PRO A 2 -60.51 64.81 55.26
C PRO A 2 -60.42 64.45 53.79
N GLU A 3 -59.19 64.50 53.22
CA GLU A 3 -58.87 64.03 51.86
C GLU A 3 -58.93 62.52 51.85
N HIS A 4 -59.77 62.00 50.98
CA HIS A 4 -59.79 60.54 50.69
C HIS A 4 -58.62 60.19 49.80
N PRO A 5 -57.82 59.20 50.19
CA PRO A 5 -56.72 58.74 49.31
C PRO A 5 -57.28 58.06 48.04
N ALA A 6 -56.69 58.41 46.89
CA ALA A 6 -57.07 57.86 45.58
C ALA A 6 -56.90 56.33 45.54
N PRO A 7 -57.81 55.61 44.90
CA PRO A 7 -57.73 54.14 44.82
C PRO A 7 -56.54 53.68 44.00
N ILE A 8 -55.76 52.73 44.55
CA ILE A 8 -54.61 52.09 43.85
C ILE A 8 -55.12 50.95 42.92
N TYR A 9 -55.00 51.16 41.63
CA TYR A 9 -55.35 50.16 40.65
C TYR A 9 -54.12 49.26 40.36
N ILE A 10 -54.14 47.93 40.72
CA ILE A 10 -53.13 46.97 40.40
C ILE A 10 -53.56 46.28 39.12
N ILE A 11 -52.93 46.64 38.00
CA ILE A 11 -53.15 45.99 36.71
C ILE A 11 -52.24 44.71 36.63
N LYS A 12 -52.79 43.52 36.87
CA LYS A 12 -52.09 42.24 36.60
C LYS A 12 -52.08 41.95 35.10
N LYS A 13 -50.98 42.24 34.45
CA LYS A 13 -50.75 41.83 33.05
C LYS A 13 -50.52 40.32 33.00
N LYS A 14 -51.54 39.57 32.59
CA LYS A 14 -51.42 38.13 32.37
C LYS A 14 -50.59 37.89 31.07
N VAL A 15 -49.31 37.58 31.19
CA VAL A 15 -48.49 37.21 30.07
C VAL A 15 -48.90 35.76 29.69
N ASN A 16 -49.71 35.62 28.67
CA ASN A 16 -49.94 34.33 28.06
C ASN A 16 -48.66 33.92 27.30
N HIS A 17 -47.87 33.05 27.87
CA HIS A 17 -46.87 32.35 27.13
C HIS A 17 -47.62 31.40 26.18
N ALA A 18 -47.82 31.84 24.95
CA ALA A 18 -48.24 30.94 23.88
C ALA A 18 -47.12 29.90 23.78
N GLY A 19 -47.36 28.72 24.31
CA GLY A 19 -46.44 27.60 24.19
C GLY A 19 -46.15 27.35 22.72
N HIS A 20 -44.91 27.49 22.34
CA HIS A 20 -44.43 27.13 21.00
C HIS A 20 -44.53 25.59 20.81
N HIS A 21 -45.73 25.05 20.65
CA HIS A 21 -45.98 23.64 20.35
C HIS A 21 -45.74 23.29 18.86
N GLY A 22 -45.30 24.27 18.03
CA GLY A 22 -45.10 24.10 16.60
C GLY A 22 -43.83 23.33 16.18
N GLY A 23 -42.94 22.95 17.13
CA GLY A 23 -41.65 22.28 16.81
C GLY A 23 -41.60 20.79 17.10
N ALA A 24 -42.47 20.30 17.99
CA ALA A 24 -42.41 18.90 18.46
C ALA A 24 -42.56 17.86 17.32
N TRP A 25 -43.43 18.13 16.37
CA TRP A 25 -43.61 17.25 15.21
C TRP A 25 -42.37 17.22 14.28
N LYS A 26 -41.61 18.34 14.20
CA LYS A 26 -40.37 18.39 13.39
C LYS A 26 -39.29 17.51 14.02
N VAL A 27 -39.20 17.49 15.35
CA VAL A 27 -38.26 16.62 16.07
C VAL A 27 -38.65 15.16 15.86
N ALA A 28 -39.94 14.82 16.01
CA ALA A 28 -40.43 13.45 15.76
C ALA A 28 -40.22 13.03 14.30
N TYR A 29 -40.40 13.92 13.34
CA TYR A 29 -40.12 13.67 11.92
C TYR A 29 -38.63 13.47 11.67
N ALA A 30 -37.75 14.28 12.26
CA ALA A 30 -36.32 14.13 12.14
C ALA A 30 -35.84 12.79 12.71
N ASP A 31 -36.36 12.37 13.86
CA ASP A 31 -36.05 11.07 14.47
C ASP A 31 -36.49 9.91 13.57
N PHE A 32 -37.70 9.99 13.03
CA PHE A 32 -38.20 8.98 12.09
C PHE A 32 -37.32 8.87 10.83
N VAL A 33 -36.92 10.01 10.23
CA VAL A 33 -36.06 10.02 9.03
C VAL A 33 -34.68 9.49 9.34
N THR A 34 -34.08 9.83 10.49
CA THR A 34 -32.78 9.28 10.88
C THR A 34 -32.83 7.78 11.15
N ALA A 35 -33.90 7.29 11.78
CA ALA A 35 -34.12 5.86 11.97
C ALA A 35 -34.28 5.11 10.64
N MET A 36 -35.04 5.67 9.69
CA MET A 36 -35.16 5.10 8.33
C MET A 36 -33.82 5.12 7.58
N MET A 37 -33.03 6.19 7.71
CA MET A 37 -31.70 6.27 7.12
C MET A 37 -30.76 5.21 7.70
N ALA A 38 -30.78 5.02 9.02
CA ALA A 38 -30.00 3.98 9.68
C ALA A 38 -30.40 2.58 9.19
N LEU A 39 -31.70 2.29 9.10
CA LEU A 39 -32.21 1.04 8.58
C LEU A 39 -31.77 0.81 7.11
N PHE A 40 -31.87 1.85 6.28
CA PHE A 40 -31.43 1.79 4.89
C PHE A 40 -29.94 1.46 4.78
N ILE A 41 -29.10 2.12 5.59
CA ILE A 41 -27.65 1.86 5.61
C ILE A 41 -27.38 0.40 6.00
N VAL A 42 -28.08 -0.13 7.00
CA VAL A 42 -27.93 -1.53 7.43
C VAL A 42 -28.36 -2.49 6.31
N LEU A 43 -29.51 -2.28 5.68
CA LEU A 43 -29.99 -3.12 4.58
C LEU A 43 -29.06 -3.03 3.35
N TRP A 44 -28.55 -1.83 3.05
CA TRP A 44 -27.57 -1.65 1.98
C TRP A 44 -26.27 -2.39 2.28
N LEU A 45 -25.78 -2.31 3.54
CA LEU A 45 -24.57 -3.00 3.98
C LEU A 45 -24.75 -4.54 3.92
N LEU A 46 -25.93 -5.07 4.27
CA LEU A 46 -26.23 -6.51 4.17
C LEU A 46 -26.26 -7.01 2.73
N ASN A 47 -26.68 -6.16 1.79
CA ASN A 47 -26.70 -6.48 0.36
C ASN A 47 -25.37 -6.16 -0.35
N SER A 48 -24.42 -5.55 0.36
CA SER A 48 -23.09 -5.22 -0.17
C SER A 48 -22.17 -6.44 -0.15
N SER A 49 -21.17 -6.44 -1.06
CA SER A 49 -20.16 -7.50 -1.09
C SER A 49 -19.40 -7.59 0.25
N GLU A 50 -18.84 -8.79 0.53
CA GLU A 50 -18.00 -8.98 1.74
C GLU A 50 -16.88 -7.95 1.89
N GLN A 51 -16.37 -7.46 0.78
CA GLN A 51 -15.30 -6.48 0.72
C GLN A 51 -15.73 -5.12 1.26
N VAL A 52 -16.92 -4.64 0.87
CA VAL A 52 -17.48 -3.38 1.38
C VAL A 52 -17.76 -3.50 2.88
N ARG A 53 -18.28 -4.64 3.33
CA ARG A 53 -18.49 -4.89 4.78
C ARG A 53 -17.18 -4.86 5.57
N LYS A 54 -16.13 -5.49 5.07
CA LYS A 54 -14.80 -5.48 5.68
C LYS A 54 -14.18 -4.07 5.70
N ALA A 55 -14.31 -3.30 4.61
CA ALA A 55 -13.80 -1.93 4.53
C ALA A 55 -14.50 -0.99 5.53
N VAL A 56 -15.84 -1.09 5.64
CA VAL A 56 -16.61 -0.30 6.61
C VAL A 56 -16.28 -0.71 8.05
N SER A 57 -16.16 -2.01 8.33
CA SER A 57 -15.75 -2.51 9.65
C SER A 57 -14.36 -2.02 10.05
N ALA A 58 -13.39 -2.02 9.13
CA ALA A 58 -12.05 -1.51 9.38
C ALA A 58 -12.05 -0.01 9.71
N TYR A 59 -12.88 0.79 9.03
CA TYR A 59 -13.03 2.22 9.33
C TYR A 59 -13.57 2.49 10.74
N PHE A 60 -14.52 1.67 11.21
CA PHE A 60 -15.08 1.81 12.56
C PHE A 60 -14.14 1.28 13.66
N GLN A 61 -13.20 0.37 13.33
CA GLN A 61 -12.20 -0.12 14.27
C GLN A 61 -11.03 0.83 14.45
N ASP A 62 -10.66 1.59 13.41
CA ASP A 62 -9.58 2.59 13.47
C ASP A 62 -9.98 3.88 12.72
N PRO A 63 -10.81 4.75 13.35
CA PRO A 63 -11.23 6.01 12.73
C PRO A 63 -10.09 7.04 12.61
N SER A 64 -8.94 6.81 13.25
CA SER A 64 -7.80 7.72 13.23
C SER A 64 -6.84 7.49 12.05
N GLY A 65 -7.07 6.44 11.21
CA GLY A 65 -6.33 6.23 9.97
C GLY A 65 -4.84 5.92 10.11
N SER A 66 -4.38 5.55 11.31
CA SER A 66 -2.98 5.17 11.54
C SER A 66 -2.69 3.69 11.22
N GLY A 67 -3.72 2.90 10.93
CA GLY A 67 -3.57 1.56 10.37
C GLY A 67 -3.35 1.62 8.86
N ALA A 68 -2.40 0.86 8.33
CA ALA A 68 -1.89 0.82 6.96
C ALA A 68 -2.92 0.43 5.87
N HIS A 69 -4.15 0.99 5.92
CA HIS A 69 -5.22 0.75 4.95
C HIS A 69 -5.96 2.05 4.64
N SER A 70 -5.27 3.00 4.01
CA SER A 70 -5.93 4.13 3.36
C SER A 70 -6.53 3.65 2.03
N GLY A 71 -7.74 3.11 2.09
CA GLY A 71 -8.55 2.85 0.92
C GLY A 71 -9.18 4.16 0.44
N SER A 72 -8.66 4.73 -0.62
CA SER A 72 -9.28 5.84 -1.34
C SER A 72 -10.65 5.40 -1.88
N ALA A 73 -11.74 5.87 -1.27
CA ALA A 73 -13.08 5.75 -1.82
C ALA A 73 -13.24 6.76 -2.96
N SER A 74 -13.04 6.32 -4.20
CA SER A 74 -13.47 7.06 -5.39
C SER A 74 -14.96 6.79 -5.62
N THR A 75 -15.79 7.79 -5.34
CA THR A 75 -17.20 7.85 -5.74
C THR A 75 -17.28 8.24 -7.22
N GLY A 76 -17.59 7.26 -8.09
CA GLY A 76 -17.85 7.53 -9.52
C GLY A 76 -18.21 6.25 -10.25
N THR A 77 -19.41 6.23 -10.80
CA THR A 77 -20.02 5.23 -11.67
C THR A 77 -19.08 4.64 -12.72
N GLY A 78 -18.81 3.35 -12.62
CA GLY A 78 -18.04 2.56 -13.58
C GLY A 78 -17.43 1.40 -12.83
N GLU A 79 -17.51 0.20 -13.33
CA GLU A 79 -16.93 -1.00 -12.76
C GLU A 79 -15.47 -0.75 -12.35
N THR A 80 -15.27 -0.24 -11.14
CA THR A 80 -13.97 -0.26 -10.49
C THR A 80 -13.72 -1.71 -10.14
N VAL A 81 -12.94 -2.37 -10.96
CA VAL A 81 -12.28 -3.61 -10.58
C VAL A 81 -11.45 -3.23 -9.36
N SER A 82 -12.04 -3.42 -8.17
CA SER A 82 -11.32 -3.24 -6.92
C SER A 82 -10.10 -4.14 -7.04
N VAL A 83 -8.93 -3.54 -6.85
CA VAL A 83 -7.65 -4.23 -6.80
C VAL A 83 -7.72 -5.16 -5.59
N ASN A 84 -8.23 -6.36 -5.82
CA ASN A 84 -8.51 -7.31 -4.78
C ASN A 84 -7.19 -7.92 -4.31
N LYS A 85 -6.96 -7.83 -3.01
CA LYS A 85 -5.94 -8.61 -2.32
C LYS A 85 -6.03 -10.10 -2.72
N ASP A 86 -7.25 -10.60 -2.92
CA ASP A 86 -7.54 -11.96 -3.38
C ASP A 86 -6.98 -12.26 -4.79
N ASN A 87 -6.85 -11.28 -5.66
CA ASN A 87 -6.22 -11.46 -6.98
C ASN A 87 -4.71 -11.57 -6.87
N MET A 88 -4.08 -10.85 -5.94
CA MET A 88 -2.65 -10.95 -5.69
C MET A 88 -2.28 -12.25 -4.97
N ASP A 89 -3.10 -12.75 -4.07
CA ASP A 89 -2.90 -14.06 -3.45
C ASP A 89 -2.97 -15.17 -4.50
N LYS A 90 -3.95 -15.13 -5.41
CA LYS A 90 -4.04 -16.07 -6.55
C LYS A 90 -2.85 -15.93 -7.50
N LEU A 91 -2.37 -14.71 -7.72
CA LEU A 91 -1.18 -14.48 -8.53
C LEU A 91 0.06 -15.06 -7.86
N LYS A 92 0.21 -14.84 -6.55
CA LYS A 92 1.27 -15.46 -5.74
C LYS A 92 1.26 -16.98 -5.91
N ASP A 93 0.10 -17.63 -5.68
CA ASP A 93 -0.04 -19.08 -5.80
C ASP A 93 0.32 -19.59 -7.20
N LYS A 94 -0.14 -18.90 -8.25
CA LYS A 94 0.21 -19.24 -9.64
C LYS A 94 1.70 -19.09 -9.92
N LEU A 95 2.31 -18.02 -9.43
CA LEU A 95 3.74 -17.78 -9.60
C LEU A 95 4.56 -18.82 -8.84
N GLU A 96 4.19 -19.13 -7.60
CA GLU A 96 4.83 -20.20 -6.84
C GLU A 96 4.73 -21.57 -7.55
N GLN A 97 3.55 -21.92 -8.08
CA GLN A 97 3.35 -23.16 -8.81
C GLN A 97 4.17 -23.20 -10.11
N ALA A 98 4.28 -22.08 -10.82
CA ALA A 98 5.08 -21.98 -12.03
C ALA A 98 6.58 -22.13 -11.73
N MET A 99 7.04 -21.51 -10.65
CA MET A 99 8.43 -21.59 -10.20
C MET A 99 8.78 -22.98 -9.66
N LYS A 100 7.89 -23.66 -8.92
CA LYS A 100 8.07 -25.03 -8.40
C LYS A 100 8.28 -26.09 -9.49
N LYS A 101 7.94 -25.80 -10.74
CA LYS A 101 8.22 -26.70 -11.87
C LYS A 101 9.71 -26.75 -12.24
N SER A 102 10.52 -25.82 -11.75
CA SER A 102 11.96 -25.81 -11.95
C SER A 102 12.67 -26.54 -10.80
N PRO A 103 13.51 -27.55 -11.09
CA PRO A 103 14.29 -28.24 -10.07
C PRO A 103 15.25 -27.30 -9.29
N GLU A 104 15.71 -26.24 -9.95
CA GLU A 104 16.58 -25.23 -9.35
C GLU A 104 15.83 -24.44 -8.29
N PHE A 105 14.56 -24.12 -8.51
CA PHE A 105 13.73 -23.39 -7.55
C PHE A 105 13.54 -24.17 -6.24
N GLU A 106 13.31 -25.48 -6.32
CA GLU A 106 13.16 -26.32 -5.11
C GLU A 106 14.40 -26.29 -4.21
N LYS A 107 15.60 -26.14 -4.79
CA LYS A 107 16.86 -26.00 -4.05
C LYS A 107 17.02 -24.62 -3.41
N LEU A 108 16.33 -23.62 -3.96
CA LEU A 108 16.45 -22.20 -3.58
C LEU A 108 15.24 -21.68 -2.81
N LYS A 109 14.23 -22.51 -2.56
CA LYS A 109 12.97 -22.07 -1.93
C LYS A 109 13.14 -21.38 -0.58
N ASP A 110 14.14 -21.76 0.19
CA ASP A 110 14.44 -21.17 1.51
C ASP A 110 15.03 -19.75 1.40
N TYR A 111 15.51 -19.39 0.21
CA TYR A 111 16.08 -18.08 -0.11
C TYR A 111 15.13 -17.19 -0.92
N ILE A 112 13.97 -17.72 -1.28
CA ILE A 112 12.96 -16.99 -2.05
C ILE A 112 11.69 -16.87 -1.24
N GLN A 113 11.26 -15.64 -0.99
CA GLN A 113 10.03 -15.38 -0.26
C GLN A 113 9.06 -14.57 -1.11
N MET A 114 7.80 -14.97 -1.13
CA MET A 114 6.73 -14.23 -1.80
C MET A 114 5.72 -13.74 -0.77
N SER A 115 5.42 -12.44 -0.78
CA SER A 115 4.48 -11.81 0.14
C SER A 115 3.65 -10.74 -0.57
N VAL A 116 2.38 -10.65 -0.21
CA VAL A 116 1.52 -9.56 -0.67
C VAL A 116 1.67 -8.36 0.25
N THR A 117 1.99 -7.22 -0.32
CA THR A 117 2.23 -5.96 0.38
C THR A 117 1.24 -4.88 -0.08
N GLY A 118 1.31 -3.69 0.51
CA GLY A 118 0.51 -2.54 0.05
C GLY A 118 0.86 -2.06 -1.38
N GLU A 119 2.06 -2.34 -1.88
CA GLU A 119 2.51 -1.97 -3.23
C GLU A 119 2.18 -3.03 -4.29
N GLY A 120 1.99 -4.30 -3.87
CA GLY A 120 1.72 -5.43 -4.75
C GLY A 120 2.33 -6.73 -4.24
N LEU A 121 2.51 -7.70 -5.13
CA LEU A 121 3.19 -8.96 -4.84
C LEU A 121 4.71 -8.73 -4.86
N ARG A 122 5.34 -8.92 -3.73
CA ARG A 122 6.78 -8.82 -3.52
C ARG A 122 7.41 -10.21 -3.58
N VAL A 123 8.37 -10.38 -4.46
CA VAL A 123 9.22 -11.57 -4.58
C VAL A 123 10.62 -11.17 -4.10
N GLU A 124 11.05 -11.70 -2.99
CA GLU A 124 12.38 -11.43 -2.40
C GLU A 124 13.31 -12.61 -2.65
N MET A 125 14.49 -12.32 -3.15
CA MET A 125 15.61 -13.26 -3.32
C MET A 125 16.71 -12.88 -2.34
N MET A 126 16.88 -13.67 -1.29
CA MET A 126 17.80 -13.43 -0.16
C MET A 126 19.09 -14.21 -0.36
N GLU A 127 20.23 -13.58 -0.14
CA GLU A 127 21.53 -14.23 -0.21
C GLU A 127 21.77 -15.24 0.93
N SER A 128 22.59 -16.22 0.64
CA SER A 128 23.20 -17.07 1.67
C SER A 128 24.55 -16.52 2.13
N GLU A 129 25.13 -17.15 3.15
CA GLU A 129 26.47 -16.80 3.63
C GLU A 129 27.54 -16.87 2.52
N LYS A 130 27.38 -17.81 1.59
CA LYS A 130 28.34 -18.06 0.50
C LYS A 130 28.09 -17.22 -0.76
N GLY A 131 27.00 -16.44 -0.81
CA GLY A 131 26.52 -15.80 -2.02
C GLY A 131 25.88 -16.81 -2.97
N ILE A 132 24.61 -16.64 -3.32
CA ILE A 132 23.91 -17.52 -4.28
C ILE A 132 23.58 -16.74 -5.54
N PHE A 133 23.06 -15.52 -5.38
CA PHE A 133 22.49 -14.78 -6.50
C PHE A 133 23.44 -13.76 -7.12
N PHE A 134 24.38 -13.23 -6.35
CA PHE A 134 25.37 -12.27 -6.82
C PHE A 134 26.78 -12.64 -6.35
N ASP A 135 27.76 -12.29 -7.18
CA ASP A 135 29.14 -12.40 -6.79
C ASP A 135 29.44 -11.45 -5.59
N SER A 136 30.36 -11.87 -4.72
CA SER A 136 30.68 -11.12 -3.52
C SER A 136 31.18 -9.70 -3.87
N GLY A 137 30.57 -8.69 -3.25
CA GLY A 137 30.93 -7.28 -3.48
C GLY A 137 30.69 -6.80 -4.92
N SER A 138 29.86 -7.48 -5.70
CA SER A 138 29.62 -7.15 -7.10
C SER A 138 28.14 -6.95 -7.39
N GLY A 139 27.86 -6.15 -8.41
CA GLY A 139 26.55 -6.05 -9.05
C GLY A 139 26.30 -7.15 -10.11
N HIS A 140 27.27 -8.04 -10.37
CA HIS A 140 27.12 -9.10 -11.36
C HIS A 140 26.38 -10.30 -10.75
N PRO A 141 25.26 -10.75 -11.37
CA PRO A 141 24.59 -11.98 -10.97
C PRO A 141 25.49 -13.20 -11.18
N SER A 142 25.49 -14.10 -10.21
CA SER A 142 26.04 -15.44 -10.38
C SER A 142 25.25 -16.22 -11.44
N GLN A 143 25.76 -17.38 -11.89
CA GLN A 143 25.01 -18.22 -12.82
C GLN A 143 23.63 -18.59 -12.24
N THR A 144 23.56 -18.96 -10.96
CA THR A 144 22.30 -19.30 -10.28
C THR A 144 21.35 -18.09 -10.21
N GLY A 145 21.89 -16.91 -9.88
CA GLY A 145 21.11 -15.67 -9.87
C GLY A 145 20.60 -15.29 -11.25
N HIS A 146 21.45 -15.42 -12.27
CA HIS A 146 21.09 -15.19 -13.66
C HIS A 146 19.91 -16.08 -14.08
N ASP A 147 20.00 -17.38 -13.89
CA ASP A 147 18.98 -18.34 -14.31
C ASP A 147 17.64 -18.12 -13.58
N LEU A 148 17.70 -17.80 -12.29
CA LEU A 148 16.51 -17.50 -11.50
C LEU A 148 15.84 -16.19 -11.95
N ILE A 149 16.63 -15.12 -12.18
CA ILE A 149 16.11 -13.83 -12.66
C ILE A 149 15.46 -13.98 -14.03
N LEU A 150 16.08 -14.76 -14.94
CA LEU A 150 15.50 -15.05 -16.24
C LEU A 150 14.18 -15.79 -16.11
N ARG A 151 14.14 -16.84 -15.28
CA ARG A 151 12.93 -17.63 -15.06
C ARG A 151 11.80 -16.78 -14.46
N LEU A 152 12.12 -15.96 -13.48
CA LEU A 152 11.16 -15.03 -12.90
C LEU A 152 10.65 -14.05 -13.98
N GLY A 153 11.54 -13.50 -14.80
CA GLY A 153 11.20 -12.62 -15.91
C GLY A 153 10.23 -13.27 -16.92
N GLU A 154 10.44 -14.55 -17.28
CA GLU A 154 9.54 -15.30 -18.15
C GLU A 154 8.11 -15.41 -17.59
N GLU A 155 7.97 -15.65 -16.28
CA GLU A 155 6.66 -15.73 -15.66
C GLU A 155 6.00 -14.34 -15.54
N LEU A 156 6.79 -13.32 -15.17
CA LEU A 156 6.29 -11.94 -15.04
C LEU A 156 5.93 -11.32 -16.40
N LYS A 157 6.56 -11.72 -17.49
CA LYS A 157 6.21 -11.30 -18.85
C LYS A 157 4.76 -11.64 -19.24
N LYS A 158 4.20 -12.69 -18.67
CA LYS A 158 2.81 -13.15 -18.94
C LYS A 158 1.76 -12.26 -18.25
N LEU A 159 2.19 -11.41 -17.33
CA LEU A 159 1.31 -10.55 -16.55
C LEU A 159 1.25 -9.15 -17.19
N PRO A 160 0.14 -8.42 -17.05
CA PRO A 160 0.04 -7.04 -17.56
C PRO A 160 0.60 -5.98 -16.59
N ASN A 161 0.97 -6.37 -15.36
CA ASN A 161 1.32 -5.48 -14.26
C ASN A 161 2.68 -4.79 -14.45
N ASP A 162 2.79 -3.56 -13.98
CA ASP A 162 4.07 -2.88 -13.84
C ASP A 162 4.93 -3.51 -12.75
N LEU A 163 6.23 -3.38 -12.91
CA LEU A 163 7.22 -3.96 -12.02
C LEU A 163 8.10 -2.87 -11.40
N MET A 164 8.53 -3.11 -10.18
CA MET A 164 9.60 -2.35 -9.52
C MET A 164 10.67 -3.32 -9.04
N ILE A 165 11.92 -2.89 -9.06
CA ILE A 165 13.03 -3.70 -8.56
C ILE A 165 13.77 -2.92 -7.48
N GLU A 166 14.02 -3.58 -6.36
CA GLU A 166 14.71 -3.00 -5.21
C GLU A 166 15.92 -3.83 -4.84
N GLY A 167 17.02 -3.15 -4.55
CA GLY A 167 18.25 -3.77 -4.06
C GLY A 167 18.59 -3.34 -2.64
N TYR A 168 19.18 -4.29 -1.88
CA TYR A 168 19.56 -4.10 -0.49
C TYR A 168 20.90 -4.76 -0.21
N THR A 169 21.67 -4.20 0.73
CA THR A 169 22.91 -4.78 1.24
C THR A 169 22.80 -5.11 2.73
N ASP A 170 23.77 -5.81 3.25
CA ASP A 170 24.05 -5.85 4.69
C ASP A 170 24.76 -4.55 5.12
N SER A 171 25.04 -4.42 6.41
CA SER A 171 25.71 -3.25 6.99
C SER A 171 27.22 -3.29 6.86
N LYS A 172 27.82 -4.32 6.27
CA LYS A 172 29.26 -4.34 6.02
C LYS A 172 29.64 -3.19 5.10
N PRO A 173 30.55 -2.30 5.50
CA PRO A 173 31.01 -1.25 4.62
C PRO A 173 31.58 -1.85 3.34
N PHE A 174 31.16 -1.33 2.20
CA PHE A 174 31.80 -1.71 0.95
C PHE A 174 33.23 -1.16 0.93
N SER A 175 34.21 -2.06 0.88
CA SER A 175 35.63 -1.70 1.00
C SER A 175 36.22 -1.30 -0.34
N SER A 176 35.71 -0.27 -1.00
CA SER A 176 36.39 0.33 -2.14
C SER A 176 37.04 1.65 -1.75
N THR A 177 38.23 1.91 -2.31
CA THR A 177 38.84 3.22 -2.27
C THR A 177 38.15 4.11 -3.30
N GLY A 178 37.08 4.81 -2.92
CA GLY A 178 36.37 5.70 -3.84
C GLY A 178 34.92 5.96 -3.41
N ASP A 179 34.15 6.60 -4.30
CA ASP A 179 32.75 7.01 -4.07
C ASP A 179 31.74 5.88 -4.23
N TYR A 180 32.18 4.61 -4.33
CA TYR A 180 31.32 3.44 -4.45
C TYR A 180 31.03 2.85 -3.09
N SER A 181 29.76 2.81 -2.72
CA SER A 181 29.27 2.39 -1.42
C SER A 181 28.17 1.34 -1.53
N ASN A 182 27.55 0.97 -0.41
CA ASN A 182 26.39 0.09 -0.37
C ASN A 182 25.18 0.65 -1.16
N TRP A 183 25.11 1.97 -1.34
CA TRP A 183 24.09 2.62 -2.16
C TRP A 183 24.23 2.26 -3.64
N GLU A 184 25.43 2.41 -4.19
CA GLU A 184 25.74 2.09 -5.56
C GLU A 184 25.60 0.57 -5.78
N LEU A 185 26.15 -0.24 -4.88
CA LEU A 185 26.08 -1.71 -4.99
C LEU A 185 24.63 -2.22 -5.02
N SER A 186 23.77 -1.70 -4.14
CA SER A 186 22.36 -2.09 -4.10
C SER A 186 21.61 -1.70 -5.38
N THR A 187 21.89 -0.50 -5.89
CA THR A 187 21.32 0.00 -7.14
C THR A 187 21.79 -0.78 -8.35
N ASP A 188 23.09 -1.09 -8.41
CA ASP A 188 23.69 -1.87 -9.50
C ASP A 188 23.11 -3.29 -9.58
N ARG A 189 22.92 -3.96 -8.44
CA ARG A 189 22.27 -5.27 -8.38
C ARG A 189 20.84 -5.22 -8.89
N ALA A 190 20.05 -4.24 -8.45
CA ALA A 190 18.68 -4.06 -8.91
C ALA A 190 18.64 -3.76 -10.42
N ASN A 191 19.57 -2.93 -10.91
CA ASN A 191 19.67 -2.59 -12.33
C ASN A 191 20.18 -3.76 -13.20
N ALA A 192 21.06 -4.60 -12.66
CA ALA A 192 21.47 -5.83 -13.35
C ALA A 192 20.28 -6.79 -13.53
N ALA A 193 19.44 -6.97 -12.51
CA ALA A 193 18.22 -7.75 -12.62
C ALA A 193 17.28 -7.18 -13.69
N ARG A 194 17.07 -5.85 -13.71
CA ARG A 194 16.28 -5.19 -14.76
C ARG A 194 16.81 -5.49 -16.15
N LYS A 195 18.10 -5.28 -16.38
CA LYS A 195 18.74 -5.52 -17.69
C LYS A 195 18.57 -6.96 -18.16
N LEU A 196 18.71 -7.92 -17.24
CA LEU A 196 18.52 -9.34 -17.58
C LEU A 196 17.08 -9.66 -17.98
N MET A 197 16.09 -9.16 -17.23
CA MET A 197 14.68 -9.37 -17.55
C MET A 197 14.31 -8.75 -18.90
N GLU A 198 14.76 -7.53 -19.19
CA GLU A 198 14.52 -6.85 -20.47
C GLU A 198 15.21 -7.57 -21.64
N ALA A 199 16.45 -8.00 -21.46
CA ALA A 199 17.18 -8.76 -22.47
C ALA A 199 16.50 -10.10 -22.80
N ASN A 200 15.78 -10.70 -21.83
CA ASN A 200 15.00 -11.92 -22.01
C ASN A 200 13.57 -11.67 -22.52
N GLY A 201 13.30 -10.46 -23.00
CA GLY A 201 12.06 -10.11 -23.68
C GLY A 201 10.93 -9.63 -22.79
N LEU A 202 11.23 -9.16 -21.57
CA LEU A 202 10.30 -8.33 -20.83
C LEU A 202 10.18 -6.97 -21.57
N PRO A 203 8.96 -6.51 -21.92
CA PRO A 203 8.81 -5.28 -22.70
C PRO A 203 9.41 -4.06 -21.98
N HIS A 204 10.07 -3.20 -22.72
CA HIS A 204 10.55 -1.91 -22.18
C HIS A 204 9.37 -1.10 -21.59
N GLY A 205 9.62 -0.43 -20.48
CA GLY A 205 8.61 0.35 -19.77
C GLY A 205 7.77 -0.45 -18.77
N ARG A 206 7.90 -1.78 -18.73
CA ARG A 206 7.24 -2.60 -17.72
C ARG A 206 7.90 -2.47 -16.33
N ILE A 207 9.20 -2.27 -16.30
CA ILE A 207 9.92 -1.93 -15.06
C ILE A 207 9.94 -0.41 -14.98
N ILE A 208 9.06 0.13 -14.15
CA ILE A 208 8.85 1.58 -14.04
C ILE A 208 9.78 2.22 -13.01
N GLU A 209 10.37 1.43 -12.12
CA GLU A 209 11.21 1.96 -11.05
C GLU A 209 12.30 0.96 -10.63
N VAL A 210 13.51 1.48 -10.38
CA VAL A 210 14.64 0.76 -9.78
C VAL A 210 15.11 1.54 -8.57
N ARG A 211 15.15 0.89 -7.40
CA ARG A 211 15.51 1.50 -6.12
C ARG A 211 16.73 0.79 -5.51
N GLY A 212 17.70 1.54 -5.03
CA GLY A 212 18.76 1.05 -4.16
C GLY A 212 18.58 1.61 -2.75
N PHE A 213 18.62 0.76 -1.75
CA PHE A 213 18.46 1.16 -0.34
C PHE A 213 19.74 1.01 0.48
N GLY A 214 20.81 0.49 -0.11
CA GLY A 214 22.02 0.18 0.65
C GLY A 214 21.68 -0.70 1.85
N ASP A 215 22.21 -0.33 3.00
CA ASP A 215 21.99 -0.97 4.31
C ASP A 215 20.88 -0.31 5.15
N GLN A 216 20.11 0.63 4.58
CA GLN A 216 19.16 1.43 5.36
C GLN A 216 17.89 0.66 5.75
N ARG A 217 17.58 -0.44 5.06
CA ARG A 217 16.39 -1.25 5.30
C ARG A 217 16.76 -2.71 5.56
N LEU A 218 17.45 -2.94 6.67
CA LEU A 218 17.83 -4.28 7.10
C LEU A 218 16.59 -5.13 7.38
N ARG A 219 16.62 -6.38 6.92
CA ARG A 219 15.62 -7.39 7.22
C ARG A 219 15.80 -7.93 8.65
N ASP A 220 17.02 -8.28 8.98
CA ASP A 220 17.44 -8.66 10.33
C ASP A 220 18.22 -7.48 10.94
N LYS A 221 17.55 -6.76 11.84
CA LYS A 221 18.13 -5.60 12.54
C LYS A 221 18.99 -6.01 13.73
N GLU A 222 18.76 -7.21 14.27
CA GLU A 222 19.55 -7.75 15.39
C GLU A 222 20.92 -8.21 14.88
N ASN A 223 20.97 -8.72 13.66
CA ASN A 223 22.19 -9.12 12.96
C ASN A 223 22.39 -8.32 11.66
N PRO A 224 22.87 -7.07 11.73
CA PRO A 224 22.96 -6.17 10.58
C PRO A 224 23.80 -6.71 9.41
N GLU A 225 24.78 -7.57 9.69
CA GLU A 225 25.67 -8.19 8.72
C GLU A 225 25.16 -9.55 8.19
N ALA A 226 23.98 -10.00 8.64
CA ALA A 226 23.42 -11.27 8.21
C ALA A 226 23.20 -11.31 6.68
N ALA A 227 23.44 -12.48 6.10
CA ALA A 227 23.32 -12.68 4.65
C ALA A 227 21.93 -12.36 4.11
N CYS A 228 20.87 -12.61 4.87
CA CYS A 228 19.48 -12.32 4.49
C CYS A 228 19.19 -10.82 4.29
N ASN A 229 20.06 -9.93 4.78
CA ASN A 229 19.98 -8.49 4.50
C ASN A 229 20.36 -8.16 3.06
N ARG A 230 21.30 -8.92 2.47
CA ARG A 230 21.64 -8.83 1.05
C ARG A 230 20.55 -9.50 0.24
N ARG A 231 19.71 -8.73 -0.41
CA ARG A 231 18.58 -9.24 -1.18
C ARG A 231 18.19 -8.33 -2.32
N ILE A 232 17.49 -8.91 -3.28
CA ILE A 232 16.75 -8.18 -4.31
C ILE A 232 15.28 -8.49 -4.15
N SER A 233 14.43 -7.48 -4.32
CA SER A 233 12.98 -7.63 -4.36
C SER A 233 12.46 -7.21 -5.73
N VAL A 234 11.65 -8.05 -6.35
CA VAL A 234 10.85 -7.70 -7.52
C VAL A 234 9.40 -7.55 -7.05
N ILE A 235 8.82 -6.38 -7.31
CA ILE A 235 7.46 -6.05 -6.89
C ILE A 235 6.57 -5.97 -8.12
N VAL A 236 5.56 -6.83 -8.16
CA VAL A 236 4.49 -6.80 -9.17
C VAL A 236 3.42 -5.86 -8.64
N ARG A 237 3.32 -4.66 -9.20
CA ARG A 237 2.39 -3.64 -8.74
C ARG A 237 0.93 -4.02 -8.99
N TYR A 238 0.05 -3.46 -8.19
CA TYR A 238 -1.37 -3.45 -8.54
C TYR A 238 -1.58 -2.68 -9.84
N GLN A 239 -2.51 -3.13 -10.69
CA GLN A 239 -2.79 -2.48 -11.98
C GLN A 239 -3.33 -1.05 -11.82
N ASP A 240 -4.05 -0.80 -10.72
CA ASP A 240 -4.66 0.51 -10.44
C ASP A 240 -3.87 1.31 -9.39
N ALA A 241 -2.60 0.96 -9.15
CA ALA A 241 -1.77 1.77 -8.28
C ALA A 241 -1.59 3.17 -8.92
N PRO A 242 -1.82 4.26 -8.17
CA PRO A 242 -1.61 5.60 -8.72
C PRO A 242 -0.17 5.71 -9.22
N GLU A 243 -0.02 6.29 -10.42
CA GLU A 243 1.31 6.65 -10.91
C GLU A 243 2.02 7.53 -9.86
N PRO A 244 3.31 7.32 -9.62
CA PRO A 244 4.06 8.23 -8.77
C PRO A 244 3.90 9.64 -9.35
N GLU A 245 3.43 10.58 -8.52
CA GLU A 245 3.25 11.97 -8.97
C GLU A 245 4.55 12.48 -9.60
N PRO A 246 4.50 13.05 -10.81
CA PRO A 246 5.69 13.64 -11.42
C PRO A 246 6.21 14.72 -10.47
N VAL A 247 7.47 14.58 -10.06
CA VAL A 247 8.15 15.58 -9.25
C VAL A 247 8.06 16.90 -10.02
N LYS A 248 7.25 17.85 -9.52
CA LYS A 248 7.18 19.19 -10.11
C LYS A 248 8.59 19.76 -10.07
N PRO A 249 9.15 20.20 -11.23
CA PRO A 249 10.46 20.80 -11.22
C PRO A 249 10.44 21.98 -10.25
N ALA A 250 11.38 21.98 -9.29
CA ALA A 250 11.58 23.11 -8.39
C ALA A 250 11.77 24.35 -9.28
N GLY A 251 10.87 25.33 -9.13
CA GLY A 251 11.00 26.56 -9.90
C GLY A 251 12.38 27.15 -9.70
N HIS A 252 13.09 27.40 -10.79
CA HIS A 252 14.34 28.13 -10.71
C HIS A 252 14.08 29.48 -10.02
N PRO A 253 14.85 29.87 -9.01
CA PRO A 253 14.76 31.22 -8.48
C PRO A 253 15.05 32.17 -9.65
N LYS A 254 14.15 33.09 -9.90
CA LYS A 254 14.37 34.18 -10.85
C LYS A 254 15.47 35.05 -10.25
N GLU A 255 16.60 35.16 -10.94
CA GLU A 255 17.60 36.19 -10.73
C GLU A 255 16.99 37.58 -10.96
#